data_1d22bcc2d9bc21904f9bb6221c012470
#
_entry.id   1d22bcc2d9bc21904f9bb6221c012470
#
_cell.length_a   1.000
_cell.length_b   1.000
_cell.length_c   1.000
_cell.angle_alpha   90.00
_cell.angle_beta   90.00
_cell.angle_gamma   90.00
#
_symmetry.space_group_name_H-M   'P 1'
#
loop_
_entity.id
_entity.type
_entity.pdbx_description
1 polymer ?
#
loop_
_entity_poly.entity_id
_entity_poly.type
_entity_poly.pdbx_seq_one_letter_code
_entity_poly.pdbx_strand_id
1 'polypeptide(L)'
;KHPKTIIAFFGVITAGCYYVPIDEEMPESRINLILENCKPEIIICDSVTAEKAKTFQFDGTICLYDEIAQTKADDAALAQIRAASLDVDPIYIVFTSGSTGVPKGVAACHRSVIDYIEQLSETLGFNEDTVFANQTPLYFDACLKEIYPTLKFGATTYIVPKSLFMFPVKLVEFLNEHKVNTICWVVSALTMISAFGTFKTVKPEYLKTIAFGSEVFPIR
;
A
#
# COMPACT_ATOMS: atom_id res chain seq x y z
N LYS A 1 -3.64 7.11 -4.35
CA LYS A 1 -2.48 6.20 -4.52
C LYS A 1 -1.47 6.79 -5.51
N HIS A 2 -0.18 6.83 -5.14
CA HIS A 2 0.88 7.38 -5.99
C HIS A 2 2.22 6.66 -5.67
N PRO A 3 3.14 6.46 -6.62
CA PRO A 3 4.46 5.89 -6.35
C PRO A 3 5.25 6.65 -5.29
N LYS A 4 5.15 7.98 -5.23
CA LYS A 4 5.78 8.80 -4.18
C LYS A 4 5.40 8.37 -2.76
N THR A 5 4.16 7.92 -2.54
CA THR A 5 3.71 7.42 -1.24
C THR A 5 4.47 6.17 -0.84
N ILE A 6 4.70 5.25 -1.79
CA ILE A 6 5.49 4.03 -1.54
C ILE A 6 6.94 4.39 -1.22
N ILE A 7 7.53 5.32 -2.00
CA ILE A 7 8.89 5.80 -1.74
C ILE A 7 8.99 6.44 -0.35
N ALA A 8 8.00 7.25 0.05
CA ALA A 8 7.95 7.84 1.39
C ALA A 8 7.88 6.77 2.49
N PHE A 9 7.07 5.71 2.32
CA PHE A 9 7.01 4.60 3.28
C PHE A 9 8.39 3.99 3.52
N PHE A 10 9.12 3.67 2.45
CA PHE A 10 10.46 3.10 2.56
C PHE A 10 11.50 4.10 3.05
N GLY A 11 11.35 5.38 2.75
CA GLY A 11 12.18 6.44 3.33
C GLY A 11 12.02 6.49 4.86
N VAL A 12 10.78 6.46 5.35
CA VAL A 12 10.47 6.44 6.79
C VAL A 12 11.05 5.20 7.47
N ILE A 13 10.87 4.02 6.86
CA ILE A 13 11.45 2.76 7.38
C ILE A 13 12.98 2.84 7.44
N THR A 14 13.60 3.34 6.39
CA THR A 14 15.06 3.46 6.31
C THR A 14 15.61 4.42 7.37
N ALA A 15 14.81 5.42 7.76
CA ALA A 15 15.11 6.35 8.86
C ALA A 15 14.89 5.75 10.26
N GLY A 16 14.58 4.44 10.37
CA GLY A 16 14.34 3.76 11.65
C GLY A 16 12.99 4.08 12.27
N CYS A 17 12.04 4.59 11.50
CA CYS A 17 10.70 4.95 11.93
C CYS A 17 9.66 4.00 11.33
N TYR A 18 8.44 4.00 11.87
CA TYR A 18 7.29 3.34 11.27
C TYR A 18 6.38 4.35 10.59
N TYR A 19 5.68 3.94 9.54
CA TYR A 19 4.71 4.79 8.87
C TYR A 19 3.28 4.46 9.26
N VAL A 20 2.42 5.49 9.23
CA VAL A 20 0.98 5.39 9.42
C VAL A 20 0.30 5.93 8.16
N PRO A 21 -0.24 5.07 7.28
CA PRO A 21 -0.83 5.54 6.04
C PRO A 21 -2.22 6.14 6.31
N ILE A 22 -2.43 7.35 5.79
CA ILE A 22 -3.70 8.09 5.88
C ILE A 22 -4.23 8.30 4.46
N ASP A 23 -5.53 8.05 4.26
CA ASP A 23 -6.23 8.40 3.02
C ASP A 23 -6.81 9.81 3.16
N GLU A 24 -6.50 10.66 2.21
CA GLU A 24 -7.04 12.03 2.15
C GLU A 24 -8.57 12.07 1.99
N GLU A 25 -9.19 11.00 1.51
CA GLU A 25 -10.65 10.90 1.40
C GLU A 25 -11.33 10.52 2.74
N MET A 26 -10.57 10.12 3.77
CA MET A 26 -11.16 9.85 5.08
C MET A 26 -11.80 11.09 5.69
N PRO A 27 -12.89 10.93 6.47
CA PRO A 27 -13.44 12.03 7.28
C PRO A 27 -12.37 12.61 8.21
N GLU A 28 -12.31 13.93 8.30
CA GLU A 28 -11.33 14.65 9.13
C GLU A 28 -11.39 14.22 10.61
N SER A 29 -12.61 14.01 11.14
CA SER A 29 -12.79 13.51 12.49
C SER A 29 -12.11 12.17 12.73
N ARG A 30 -12.12 11.27 11.74
CA ARG A 30 -11.41 9.98 11.82
C ARG A 30 -9.89 10.17 11.77
N ILE A 31 -9.41 11.07 10.91
CA ILE A 31 -7.97 11.38 10.82
C ILE A 31 -7.48 11.94 12.14
N ASN A 32 -8.20 12.89 12.75
CA ASN A 32 -7.83 13.47 14.04
C ASN A 32 -7.78 12.43 15.16
N LEU A 33 -8.70 11.46 15.19
CA LEU A 33 -8.64 10.33 16.15
C LEU A 33 -7.41 9.44 15.92
N ILE A 34 -7.00 9.22 14.68
CA ILE A 34 -5.77 8.49 14.36
C ILE A 34 -4.55 9.27 14.84
N LEU A 35 -4.47 10.56 14.56
CA LEU A 35 -3.37 11.44 14.96
C LEU A 35 -3.26 11.54 16.50
N GLU A 36 -4.39 11.67 17.19
CA GLU A 36 -4.45 11.67 18.65
C GLU A 36 -3.92 10.36 19.27
N ASN A 37 -4.22 9.23 18.61
CA ASN A 37 -3.81 7.90 19.07
C ASN A 37 -2.32 7.64 18.83
N CYS A 38 -1.81 7.89 17.62
CA CYS A 38 -0.43 7.57 17.25
C CYS A 38 0.57 8.70 17.51
N LYS A 39 0.10 9.93 17.72
CA LYS A 39 0.92 11.13 18.02
C LYS A 39 2.17 11.23 17.16
N PRO A 40 2.02 11.27 15.82
CA PRO A 40 3.18 11.35 14.93
C PRO A 40 3.88 12.70 15.10
N GLU A 41 5.18 12.75 14.83
CA GLU A 41 5.95 13.99 14.81
C GLU A 41 5.92 14.66 13.44
N ILE A 42 5.73 13.88 12.36
CA ILE A 42 5.80 14.35 10.98
C ILE A 42 4.62 13.82 10.18
N ILE A 43 4.00 14.69 9.39
CA ILE A 43 3.10 14.32 8.30
C ILE A 43 3.81 14.61 6.98
N ILE A 44 3.96 13.59 6.12
CA ILE A 44 4.47 13.74 4.77
C ILE A 44 3.28 13.81 3.82
N CYS A 45 3.19 14.86 3.02
CA CYS A 45 2.13 15.08 2.04
C CYS A 45 2.72 15.58 0.71
N ASP A 46 1.90 15.64 -0.32
CA ASP A 46 2.22 16.34 -1.57
C ASP A 46 1.55 17.71 -1.62
N SER A 47 1.78 18.47 -2.70
CA SER A 47 1.19 19.80 -2.88
C SER A 47 -0.33 19.78 -2.97
N VAL A 48 -0.94 18.66 -3.36
CA VAL A 48 -2.40 18.52 -3.49
C VAL A 48 -3.05 18.32 -2.12
N THR A 49 -2.41 17.52 -1.26
CA THR A 49 -2.94 17.15 0.06
C THR A 49 -2.49 18.08 1.18
N ALA A 50 -1.50 18.95 0.92
CA ALA A 50 -0.92 19.84 1.93
C ALA A 50 -1.95 20.78 2.59
N GLU A 51 -2.85 21.38 1.83
CA GLU A 51 -3.85 22.30 2.39
C GLU A 51 -4.82 21.57 3.31
N LYS A 52 -5.20 20.33 2.96
CA LYS A 52 -6.00 19.49 3.84
C LYS A 52 -5.23 19.06 5.09
N ALA A 53 -3.95 18.73 4.97
CA ALA A 53 -3.13 18.36 6.13
C ALA A 53 -3.05 19.49 7.18
N LYS A 54 -3.09 20.75 6.76
CA LYS A 54 -3.10 21.91 7.66
C LYS A 54 -4.40 22.06 8.48
N THR A 55 -5.49 21.40 8.06
CA THR A 55 -6.76 21.46 8.81
C THR A 55 -6.81 20.43 9.94
N PHE A 56 -5.89 19.50 9.99
CA PHE A 56 -5.86 18.45 11.01
C PHE A 56 -5.44 18.97 12.38
N GLN A 57 -5.94 18.35 13.44
CA GLN A 57 -5.49 18.63 14.82
C GLN A 57 -4.11 17.96 15.03
N PHE A 58 -3.06 18.65 14.60
CA PHE A 58 -1.70 18.14 14.57
C PHE A 58 -0.69 19.22 14.94
N ASP A 59 0.12 18.96 15.97
CA ASP A 59 1.11 19.89 16.51
C ASP A 59 2.54 19.65 15.96
N GLY A 60 2.73 18.63 15.11
CA GLY A 60 4.02 18.28 14.53
C GLY A 60 4.35 19.04 13.25
N THR A 61 5.32 18.53 12.51
CA THR A 61 5.80 19.14 11.27
C THR A 61 5.11 18.56 10.04
N ILE A 62 4.58 19.41 9.15
CA ILE A 62 4.07 19.01 7.84
C ILE A 62 5.18 19.21 6.82
N CYS A 63 5.61 18.13 6.17
CA CYS A 63 6.66 18.11 5.17
C CYS A 63 6.10 17.84 3.77
N LEU A 64 6.52 18.62 2.78
CA LEU A 64 6.20 18.32 1.38
C LEU A 64 7.18 17.26 0.84
N TYR A 65 6.63 16.20 0.25
CA TYR A 65 7.43 15.12 -0.33
C TYR A 65 8.50 15.63 -1.31
N ASP A 66 8.13 16.55 -2.20
CA ASP A 66 9.02 17.05 -3.24
C ASP A 66 10.17 17.91 -2.69
N GLU A 67 10.01 18.48 -1.50
CA GLU A 67 11.08 19.20 -0.80
C GLU A 67 12.03 18.23 -0.09
N ILE A 68 11.50 17.30 0.69
CA ILE A 68 12.33 16.33 1.42
C ILE A 68 13.06 15.39 0.46
N ALA A 69 12.48 15.03 -0.69
CA ALA A 69 13.10 14.17 -1.69
C ALA A 69 14.35 14.80 -2.36
N GLN A 70 14.56 16.12 -2.23
CA GLN A 70 15.75 16.82 -2.72
C GLN A 70 16.85 16.89 -1.66
N THR A 71 16.55 16.53 -0.41
CA THR A 71 17.52 16.56 0.68
C THR A 71 18.53 15.41 0.51
N LYS A 72 19.81 15.72 0.64
CA LYS A 72 20.84 14.69 0.60
C LYS A 72 20.75 13.80 1.82
N ALA A 73 20.75 12.49 1.62
CA ALA A 73 20.77 11.54 2.71
C ALA A 73 22.08 11.62 3.50
N ASP A 74 22.01 11.47 4.81
CA ASP A 74 23.17 11.30 5.70
C ASP A 74 23.46 9.81 5.85
N ASP A 75 24.37 9.30 5.01
CA ASP A 75 24.74 7.89 4.99
C ASP A 75 25.31 7.40 6.32
N ALA A 76 25.99 8.27 7.07
CA ALA A 76 26.57 7.91 8.37
C ALA A 76 25.46 7.73 9.42
N ALA A 77 24.49 8.64 9.47
CA ALA A 77 23.33 8.51 10.35
C ALA A 77 22.51 7.27 9.99
N LEU A 78 22.25 7.03 8.70
CA LEU A 78 21.51 5.84 8.25
C LEU A 78 22.23 4.53 8.60
N ALA A 79 23.56 4.49 8.52
CA ALA A 79 24.33 3.33 8.93
C ALA A 79 24.22 3.06 10.44
N GLN A 80 24.23 4.09 11.29
CA GLN A 80 24.02 3.96 12.74
C GLN A 80 22.61 3.46 13.06
N ILE A 81 21.59 4.01 12.42
CA ILE A 81 20.19 3.57 12.56
C ILE A 81 20.08 2.08 12.22
N ARG A 82 20.60 1.68 11.04
CA ARG A 82 20.59 0.28 10.60
C ARG A 82 21.29 -0.67 11.58
N ALA A 83 22.40 -0.24 12.17
CA ALA A 83 23.14 -1.04 13.15
C ALA A 83 22.39 -1.22 14.47
N ALA A 84 21.51 -0.28 14.83
CA ALA A 84 20.70 -0.30 16.04
C ALA A 84 19.32 -0.95 15.85
N SER A 85 18.83 -1.03 14.61
CA SER A 85 17.48 -1.55 14.31
C SER A 85 17.37 -3.03 14.61
N LEU A 86 16.22 -3.43 15.14
CA LEU A 86 15.87 -4.81 15.43
C LEU A 86 14.73 -5.25 14.50
N ASP A 87 14.67 -6.53 14.21
CA ASP A 87 13.60 -7.10 13.36
C ASP A 87 12.22 -7.12 14.05
N VAL A 88 12.17 -6.86 15.35
CA VAL A 88 10.95 -6.67 16.13
C VAL A 88 10.49 -5.22 16.18
N ASP A 89 11.28 -4.27 15.67
CA ASP A 89 10.87 -2.88 15.59
C ASP A 89 9.64 -2.73 14.67
N PRO A 90 8.71 -1.81 14.98
CA PRO A 90 7.53 -1.59 14.17
C PRO A 90 7.92 -1.03 12.79
N ILE A 91 7.23 -1.51 11.76
CA ILE A 91 7.43 -1.05 10.37
C ILE A 91 6.26 -0.18 9.89
N TYR A 92 5.05 -0.50 10.33
CA TYR A 92 3.85 0.32 10.08
C TYR A 92 2.79 0.13 11.17
N ILE A 93 1.85 1.09 11.22
CA ILE A 93 0.60 0.95 11.97
C ILE A 93 -0.56 1.22 11.01
N VAL A 94 -1.46 0.25 10.85
CA VAL A 94 -2.70 0.38 10.06
C VAL A 94 -3.88 0.49 11.00
N PHE A 95 -4.77 1.44 10.74
CA PHE A 95 -5.95 1.65 11.57
C PHE A 95 -7.18 0.96 11.02
N THR A 96 -7.80 0.12 11.86
CA THR A 96 -9.05 -0.56 11.57
C THR A 96 -10.24 0.15 12.24
N SER A 97 -11.47 -0.12 11.75
CA SER A 97 -12.69 0.33 12.43
C SER A 97 -12.87 -0.48 13.71
N GLY A 98 -12.59 0.12 14.86
CA GLY A 98 -12.88 -0.51 16.15
C GLY A 98 -14.40 -0.69 16.36
N SER A 99 -14.81 -1.80 17.01
CA SER A 99 -16.21 -2.06 17.38
C SER A 99 -16.83 -0.98 18.27
N THR A 100 -16.00 -0.15 18.91
CA THR A 100 -16.39 0.98 19.76
C THR A 100 -16.48 2.31 19.01
N GLY A 101 -16.28 2.32 17.68
CA GLY A 101 -16.22 3.55 16.88
C GLY A 101 -14.85 4.26 16.91
N VAL A 102 -13.99 3.95 17.87
CA VAL A 102 -12.63 4.50 17.94
C VAL A 102 -11.68 3.66 17.07
N PRO A 103 -10.91 4.27 16.16
CA PRO A 103 -9.95 3.55 15.35
C PRO A 103 -8.90 2.84 16.23
N LYS A 104 -8.60 1.57 15.90
CA LYS A 104 -7.56 0.78 16.57
C LYS A 104 -6.37 0.61 15.63
N GLY A 105 -5.18 1.00 16.08
CA GLY A 105 -3.94 0.79 15.37
C GLY A 105 -3.41 -0.63 15.55
N VAL A 106 -3.12 -1.30 14.44
CA VAL A 106 -2.46 -2.61 14.41
C VAL A 106 -1.03 -2.38 13.93
N ALA A 107 -0.07 -2.58 14.84
CA ALA A 107 1.34 -2.48 14.53
C ALA A 107 1.88 -3.81 13.99
N ALA A 108 2.63 -3.76 12.90
CA ALA A 108 3.41 -4.88 12.41
C ALA A 108 4.90 -4.59 12.57
N CYS A 109 5.70 -5.62 12.81
CA CYS A 109 7.16 -5.49 12.90
C CYS A 109 7.84 -5.98 11.62
N HIS A 110 9.13 -5.65 11.46
CA HIS A 110 9.93 -6.07 10.31
C HIS A 110 9.90 -7.58 10.12
N ARG A 111 10.14 -8.35 11.18
CA ARG A 111 10.13 -9.83 11.14
C ARG A 111 8.83 -10.39 10.57
N SER A 112 7.68 -9.89 11.03
CA SER A 112 6.38 -10.41 10.58
C SER A 112 6.13 -10.11 9.10
N VAL A 113 6.56 -8.95 8.60
CA VAL A 113 6.43 -8.58 7.18
C VAL A 113 7.39 -9.40 6.32
N ILE A 114 8.63 -9.57 6.76
CA ILE A 114 9.63 -10.38 6.05
C ILE A 114 9.15 -11.83 5.92
N ASP A 115 8.76 -12.45 7.03
CA ASP A 115 8.27 -13.84 7.06
C ASP A 115 7.05 -14.03 6.14
N TYR A 116 6.08 -13.12 6.26
CA TYR A 116 4.89 -13.14 5.41
C TYR A 116 5.23 -13.04 3.92
N ILE A 117 6.11 -12.13 3.53
CA ILE A 117 6.48 -11.91 2.12
C ILE A 117 7.34 -13.08 1.59
N GLU A 118 8.20 -13.66 2.42
CA GLU A 118 8.97 -14.86 2.06
C GLU A 118 8.02 -16.00 1.70
N GLN A 119 7.12 -16.37 2.62
CA GLN A 119 6.19 -17.48 2.45
C GLN A 119 5.21 -17.25 1.28
N LEU A 120 4.70 -16.03 1.15
CA LEU A 120 3.80 -15.68 0.06
C LEU A 120 4.50 -15.78 -1.29
N SER A 121 5.72 -15.28 -1.38
CA SER A 121 6.51 -15.27 -2.62
C SER A 121 6.88 -16.66 -3.06
N GLU A 122 7.27 -17.54 -2.13
CA GLU A 122 7.55 -18.94 -2.41
C GLU A 122 6.29 -19.67 -2.89
N THR A 123 5.19 -19.50 -2.18
CA THR A 123 3.91 -20.16 -2.48
C THR A 123 3.36 -19.78 -3.85
N LEU A 124 3.48 -18.51 -4.24
CA LEU A 124 2.92 -17.96 -5.49
C LEU A 124 3.93 -17.86 -6.63
N GLY A 125 5.20 -18.20 -6.39
CA GLY A 125 6.25 -18.21 -7.39
C GLY A 125 6.66 -16.83 -7.89
N PHE A 126 6.68 -15.83 -7.00
CA PHE A 126 7.08 -14.46 -7.38
C PHE A 126 8.58 -14.39 -7.71
N ASN A 127 8.91 -13.61 -8.73
CA ASN A 127 10.27 -13.41 -9.22
C ASN A 127 10.41 -12.07 -9.94
N GLU A 128 11.54 -11.81 -10.58
CA GLU A 128 11.84 -10.59 -11.32
C GLU A 128 10.93 -10.34 -12.53
N ASP A 129 10.37 -11.39 -13.12
CA ASP A 129 9.45 -11.32 -14.26
C ASP A 129 8.00 -11.08 -13.83
N THR A 130 7.73 -11.01 -12.52
CA THR A 130 6.38 -10.77 -12.02
C THR A 130 5.95 -9.34 -12.32
N VAL A 131 4.77 -9.20 -12.93
CA VAL A 131 4.13 -7.92 -13.22
C VAL A 131 2.81 -7.86 -12.47
N PHE A 132 2.79 -7.07 -11.39
CA PHE A 132 1.62 -6.87 -10.55
C PHE A 132 0.74 -5.72 -11.01
N ALA A 133 -0.54 -5.76 -10.63
CA ALA A 133 -1.46 -4.63 -10.69
C ALA A 133 -2.04 -4.38 -9.29
N ASN A 134 -1.59 -3.34 -8.60
CA ASN A 134 -2.05 -3.04 -7.24
C ASN A 134 -3.46 -2.46 -7.22
N GLN A 135 -4.41 -3.22 -6.69
CA GLN A 135 -5.80 -2.83 -6.47
C GLN A 135 -6.00 -2.19 -5.10
N THR A 136 -5.47 -2.81 -4.08
CA THR A 136 -5.73 -2.43 -2.68
C THR A 136 -5.25 -1.02 -2.38
N PRO A 137 -6.03 -0.20 -1.65
CA PRO A 137 -5.56 1.09 -1.14
C PRO A 137 -4.30 0.93 -0.28
N LEU A 138 -3.40 1.92 -0.34
CA LEU A 138 -2.12 1.88 0.39
C LEU A 138 -2.25 1.99 1.92
N TYR A 139 -3.44 2.32 2.42
CA TYR A 139 -3.74 2.36 3.87
C TYR A 139 -4.28 1.03 4.43
N PHE A 140 -4.33 -0.03 3.61
CA PHE A 140 -4.58 -1.40 4.05
C PHE A 140 -3.32 -2.24 3.91
N ASP A 141 -3.11 -3.16 4.83
CA ASP A 141 -1.98 -4.09 4.84
C ASP A 141 -1.96 -5.02 3.62
N ALA A 142 -3.11 -5.30 3.02
CA ALA A 142 -3.20 -6.15 1.83
C ALA A 142 -2.37 -5.63 0.63
N CYS A 143 -2.01 -4.33 0.58
CA CYS A 143 -1.14 -3.78 -0.48
C CYS A 143 0.31 -4.31 -0.40
N LEU A 144 0.72 -4.86 0.73
CA LEU A 144 2.07 -5.43 0.93
C LEU A 144 2.37 -6.57 -0.04
N LYS A 145 1.34 -7.34 -0.42
CA LYS A 145 1.44 -8.52 -1.30
C LYS A 145 2.03 -8.23 -2.68
N GLU A 146 1.99 -6.98 -3.11
CA GLU A 146 2.47 -6.52 -4.41
C GLU A 146 3.67 -5.60 -4.27
N ILE A 147 3.65 -4.69 -3.27
CA ILE A 147 4.67 -3.65 -3.09
C ILE A 147 6.00 -4.26 -2.62
N TYR A 148 5.97 -5.10 -1.57
CA TYR A 148 7.20 -5.65 -1.00
C TYR A 148 7.88 -6.68 -1.92
N PRO A 149 7.15 -7.62 -2.58
CA PRO A 149 7.76 -8.48 -3.59
C PRO A 149 8.36 -7.72 -4.76
N THR A 150 7.73 -6.60 -5.17
CA THR A 150 8.31 -5.74 -6.22
C THR A 150 9.71 -5.27 -5.87
N LEU A 151 9.92 -4.82 -4.64
CA LEU A 151 11.25 -4.38 -4.19
C LEU A 151 12.20 -5.54 -3.94
N LYS A 152 11.70 -6.65 -3.40
CA LYS A 152 12.51 -7.84 -3.11
C LYS A 152 13.11 -8.45 -4.37
N PHE A 153 12.34 -8.56 -5.44
CA PHE A 153 12.74 -9.26 -6.67
C PHE A 153 13.12 -8.33 -7.82
N GLY A 154 12.97 -7.01 -7.66
CA GLY A 154 13.09 -6.09 -8.79
C GLY A 154 11.95 -6.23 -9.81
N ALA A 155 10.80 -6.75 -9.36
CA ALA A 155 9.59 -6.94 -10.15
C ALA A 155 8.92 -5.60 -10.53
N THR A 156 7.81 -5.66 -11.27
CA THR A 156 7.07 -4.46 -11.66
C THR A 156 5.70 -4.43 -10.99
N THR A 157 5.30 -3.27 -10.46
CA THR A 157 3.91 -3.05 -9.99
C THR A 157 3.30 -1.83 -10.64
N TYR A 158 2.18 -2.03 -11.32
CA TYR A 158 1.32 -0.94 -11.79
C TYR A 158 0.28 -0.59 -10.73
N ILE A 159 0.20 0.68 -10.35
CA ILE A 159 -0.84 1.17 -9.45
C ILE A 159 -2.11 1.40 -10.26
N VAL A 160 -3.13 0.55 -10.05
CA VAL A 160 -4.39 0.66 -10.78
C VAL A 160 -5.16 1.91 -10.33
N PRO A 161 -5.53 2.81 -11.26
CA PRO A 161 -6.39 3.93 -10.95
C PRO A 161 -7.74 3.48 -10.39
N LYS A 162 -8.18 4.10 -9.27
CA LYS A 162 -9.46 3.79 -8.62
C LYS A 162 -10.66 3.86 -9.57
N SER A 163 -10.64 4.80 -10.51
CA SER A 163 -11.69 4.98 -11.51
C SER A 163 -11.88 3.79 -12.44
N LEU A 164 -10.84 3.00 -12.72
CA LEU A 164 -10.94 1.85 -13.61
C LEU A 164 -11.86 0.75 -13.04
N PHE A 165 -12.05 0.68 -11.73
CA PHE A 165 -12.98 -0.28 -11.14
C PHE A 165 -14.45 0.02 -11.45
N MET A 166 -14.79 1.23 -11.90
CA MET A 166 -16.12 1.55 -12.43
C MET A 166 -16.31 1.10 -13.88
N PHE A 167 -15.24 0.72 -14.58
CA PHE A 167 -15.22 0.35 -15.98
C PHE A 167 -14.48 -0.98 -16.20
N PRO A 168 -15.09 -2.14 -15.84
CA PRO A 168 -14.40 -3.43 -15.83
C PRO A 168 -13.76 -3.85 -17.16
N VAL A 169 -14.34 -3.48 -18.31
CA VAL A 169 -13.73 -3.72 -19.62
C VAL A 169 -12.39 -2.98 -19.72
N LYS A 170 -12.37 -1.68 -19.39
CA LYS A 170 -11.14 -0.87 -19.39
C LYS A 170 -10.11 -1.36 -18.38
N LEU A 171 -10.57 -1.90 -17.26
CA LEU A 171 -9.69 -2.51 -16.27
C LEU A 171 -8.95 -3.73 -16.85
N VAL A 172 -9.65 -4.61 -17.57
CA VAL A 172 -9.01 -5.77 -18.22
C VAL A 172 -8.12 -5.33 -19.38
N GLU A 173 -8.53 -4.33 -20.16
CA GLU A 173 -7.67 -3.71 -21.18
C GLU A 173 -6.37 -3.15 -20.58
N PHE A 174 -6.46 -2.47 -19.44
CA PHE A 174 -5.29 -1.98 -18.70
C PHE A 174 -4.36 -3.14 -18.27
N LEU A 175 -4.91 -4.25 -17.77
CA LEU A 175 -4.10 -5.43 -17.42
C LEU A 175 -3.38 -5.99 -18.65
N ASN A 176 -4.02 -6.04 -19.81
CA ASN A 176 -3.43 -6.53 -21.05
C ASN A 176 -2.37 -5.57 -21.60
N GLU A 177 -2.64 -4.25 -21.62
CA GLU A 177 -1.71 -3.22 -22.07
C GLU A 177 -0.39 -3.29 -21.31
N HIS A 178 -0.48 -3.48 -19.99
CA HIS A 178 0.68 -3.55 -19.10
C HIS A 178 1.22 -4.98 -18.91
N LYS A 179 0.68 -5.96 -19.65
CA LYS A 179 1.09 -7.38 -19.58
C LYS A 179 1.12 -7.92 -18.14
N VAL A 180 0.14 -7.51 -17.34
CA VAL A 180 0.00 -7.94 -15.96
C VAL A 180 -0.17 -9.44 -15.89
N ASN A 181 0.70 -10.13 -15.18
CA ASN A 181 0.66 -11.58 -15.06
C ASN A 181 0.21 -12.06 -13.67
N THR A 182 0.18 -11.18 -12.68
CA THR A 182 -0.15 -11.51 -11.28
C THR A 182 -1.02 -10.42 -10.64
N ILE A 183 -2.09 -10.84 -9.96
CA ILE A 183 -2.93 -9.97 -9.15
C ILE A 183 -3.19 -10.59 -7.77
N CYS A 184 -3.17 -9.74 -6.72
CA CYS A 184 -3.44 -10.14 -5.34
C CYS A 184 -4.61 -9.30 -4.79
N TRP A 185 -5.81 -9.54 -5.31
CA TRP A 185 -6.97 -8.68 -5.10
C TRP A 185 -7.97 -9.22 -4.09
N VAL A 186 -8.87 -8.35 -3.63
CA VAL A 186 -10.02 -8.75 -2.83
C VAL A 186 -11.06 -9.44 -3.72
N VAL A 187 -11.83 -10.35 -3.14
CA VAL A 187 -12.84 -11.14 -3.86
C VAL A 187 -13.89 -10.24 -4.53
N SER A 188 -14.35 -9.19 -3.83
CA SER A 188 -15.33 -8.23 -4.37
C SER A 188 -14.88 -7.56 -5.67
N ALA A 189 -13.59 -7.26 -5.83
CA ALA A 189 -13.05 -6.72 -7.08
C ALA A 189 -13.10 -7.73 -8.23
N LEU A 190 -12.82 -9.00 -7.96
CA LEU A 190 -12.86 -10.08 -8.96
C LEU A 190 -14.31 -10.39 -9.39
N THR A 191 -15.21 -10.51 -8.42
CA THR A 191 -16.63 -10.79 -8.70
C THR A 191 -17.31 -9.66 -9.45
N MET A 192 -16.93 -8.41 -9.20
CA MET A 192 -17.42 -7.26 -9.95
C MET A 192 -17.10 -7.38 -11.45
N ILE A 193 -15.85 -7.70 -11.81
CA ILE A 193 -15.45 -7.89 -13.20
C ILE A 193 -16.32 -8.97 -13.86
N SER A 194 -16.56 -10.08 -13.17
CA SER A 194 -17.40 -11.17 -13.67
C SER A 194 -18.87 -10.78 -13.82
N ALA A 195 -19.43 -10.08 -12.84
CA ALA A 195 -20.85 -9.71 -12.78
C ALA A 195 -21.27 -8.81 -13.96
N PHE A 196 -20.37 -7.95 -14.44
CA PHE A 196 -20.63 -7.09 -15.59
C PHE A 196 -20.48 -7.79 -16.95
N GLY A 197 -20.23 -9.10 -16.98
CA GLY A 197 -20.08 -9.86 -18.21
C GLY A 197 -18.86 -9.44 -19.03
N THR A 198 -17.87 -8.83 -18.40
CA THR A 198 -16.66 -8.29 -19.02
C THR A 198 -15.95 -9.28 -19.93
N PHE A 199 -15.89 -10.54 -19.53
CA PHE A 199 -15.21 -11.60 -20.28
C PHE A 199 -15.88 -12.01 -21.59
N LYS A 200 -17.09 -11.49 -21.88
CA LYS A 200 -17.72 -11.60 -23.21
C LYS A 200 -17.11 -10.61 -24.20
N THR A 201 -16.54 -9.52 -23.71
CA THR A 201 -15.96 -8.43 -24.51
C THR A 201 -14.44 -8.52 -24.58
N VAL A 202 -13.79 -8.72 -23.43
CA VAL A 202 -12.33 -8.76 -23.30
C VAL A 202 -11.91 -9.80 -22.27
N LYS A 203 -10.81 -10.50 -22.52
CA LYS A 203 -10.23 -11.47 -21.57
C LYS A 203 -8.83 -11.05 -21.19
N PRO A 204 -8.38 -11.35 -19.97
CA PRO A 204 -6.98 -11.15 -19.58
C PRO A 204 -6.09 -12.12 -20.38
N GLU A 205 -5.11 -11.59 -21.09
CA GLU A 205 -4.25 -12.35 -22.01
C GLU A 205 -2.97 -12.87 -21.32
N TYR A 206 -2.46 -12.09 -20.36
CA TYR A 206 -1.17 -12.36 -19.72
C TYR A 206 -1.30 -12.89 -18.29
N LEU A 207 -2.48 -12.84 -17.69
CA LEU A 207 -2.72 -13.17 -16.30
C LEU A 207 -2.51 -14.68 -16.05
N LYS A 208 -1.56 -15.01 -15.17
CA LYS A 208 -1.18 -16.38 -14.79
C LYS A 208 -1.53 -16.72 -13.36
N THR A 209 -1.36 -15.74 -12.45
CA THR A 209 -1.56 -15.93 -11.01
C THR A 209 -2.63 -14.98 -10.49
N ILE A 210 -3.64 -15.54 -9.83
CA ILE A 210 -4.71 -14.79 -9.16
C ILE A 210 -4.72 -15.24 -7.70
N ALA A 211 -4.22 -14.40 -6.81
CA ALA A 211 -4.36 -14.57 -5.38
C ALA A 211 -5.51 -13.71 -4.86
N PHE A 212 -6.34 -14.25 -3.99
CA PHE A 212 -7.43 -13.53 -3.36
C PHE A 212 -7.59 -13.91 -1.89
N GLY A 213 -8.20 -13.04 -1.11
CA GLY A 213 -8.40 -13.26 0.31
C GLY A 213 -9.38 -12.26 0.91
N SER A 214 -9.51 -12.32 2.24
CA SER A 214 -10.38 -11.49 3.08
C SER A 214 -11.87 -11.80 2.99
N GLU A 215 -12.34 -12.47 1.94
CA GLU A 215 -13.74 -12.82 1.71
C GLU A 215 -13.83 -14.23 1.13
N VAL A 216 -14.97 -14.89 1.33
CA VAL A 216 -15.27 -16.19 0.70
C VAL A 216 -15.59 -15.97 -0.77
N PHE A 217 -14.91 -16.67 -1.65
CA PHE A 217 -15.21 -16.60 -3.08
C PHE A 217 -16.55 -17.30 -3.37
N PRO A 218 -17.53 -16.65 -4.03
CA PRO A 218 -18.82 -17.27 -4.34
C PRO A 218 -18.63 -18.39 -5.35
N ILE A 219 -19.11 -19.59 -4.97
CA ILE A 219 -19.11 -20.77 -5.83
C ILE A 219 -20.43 -20.77 -6.61
N ARG A 220 -20.53 -19.97 -7.66
CA ARG A 220 -21.69 -19.97 -8.59
C ARG A 220 -21.26 -19.65 -10.01
#